data_950a770cb1bff58c5016060dac49ccc7
#
_entry.id   950a770cb1bff58c5016060dac49ccc7
#
_cell.length_a   1.000
_cell.length_b   1.000
_cell.length_c   1.000
_cell.angle_alpha   90.00
_cell.angle_beta   90.00
_cell.angle_gamma   90.00
#
_symmetry.space_group_name_H-M   'P 1'
#
loop_
_entity.id
_entity.type
_entity.pdbx_description
1 polymer ?
#
loop_
_entity_poly.entity_id
_entity_poly.type
_entity_poly.pdbx_seq_one_letter_code
_entity_poly.pdbx_strand_id
1 'polypeptide(L)'
;VFVRELVSNASDACDKLRYLSNTKENVMQDDPDLRVEIEINKKENRISFIDNGIGMNRKDLINNLGTIARSGTAQFLKELSESKTKDLSLIGQFGVGFYSAFMVSSEISVTTRKAGEKKLWIWKSDGESNFSIEENDNLDLLKSNRGTKIDILITKENKEYLDKVRVEQIIRKYSDHISIPIYVIDGSEKKDEKNEAINSASAIWTRQKNKITKEQYKEFYNHVGQMFDDPWLTSHYKAEGKIEYTVLNFIPSSKPFDLYDPARENRLKLYVKKVFITDNCPDLIPPYLRFLRGVIDSEDLPL
;
A
#
# COMPACT_ATOMS: atom_id res chain seq x y z
N VAL A 1 -6.85 -9.47 2.47
CA VAL A 1 -5.98 -8.83 3.47
C VAL A 1 -4.53 -8.85 3.01
N PHE A 2 -3.93 -10.02 2.76
CA PHE A 2 -2.48 -10.14 2.51
C PHE A 2 -1.96 -9.29 1.34
N VAL A 3 -2.68 -9.17 0.22
CA VAL A 3 -2.26 -8.33 -0.93
C VAL A 3 -2.09 -6.87 -0.48
N ARG A 4 -3.07 -6.34 0.26
CA ARG A 4 -3.01 -4.98 0.80
C ARG A 4 -1.79 -4.79 1.70
N GLU A 5 -1.56 -5.72 2.61
CA GLU A 5 -0.46 -5.64 3.58
C GLU A 5 0.92 -5.70 2.90
N LEU A 6 1.09 -6.60 1.93
CA LEU A 6 2.36 -6.72 1.21
C LEU A 6 2.64 -5.51 0.32
N VAL A 7 1.63 -4.97 -0.34
CA VAL A 7 1.75 -3.73 -1.12
C VAL A 7 2.08 -2.55 -0.20
N SER A 8 1.47 -2.45 0.97
CA SER A 8 1.78 -1.42 1.96
C SER A 8 3.22 -1.52 2.45
N ASN A 9 3.70 -2.73 2.75
CA ASN A 9 5.09 -2.96 3.17
C ASN A 9 6.09 -2.61 2.05
N ALA A 10 5.77 -2.93 0.81
CA ALA A 10 6.58 -2.59 -0.36
C ALA A 10 6.65 -1.06 -0.57
N SER A 11 5.51 -0.36 -0.42
CA SER A 11 5.47 1.11 -0.45
C SER A 11 6.34 1.73 0.64
N ASP A 12 6.22 1.24 1.87
CA ASP A 12 7.05 1.70 3.00
C ASP A 12 8.54 1.49 2.75
N ALA A 13 8.93 0.38 2.11
CA ALA A 13 10.32 0.10 1.74
C ALA A 13 10.83 1.10 0.70
N CYS A 14 9.99 1.48 -0.27
CA CYS A 14 10.29 2.51 -1.26
C CYS A 14 10.41 3.90 -0.62
N ASP A 15 9.50 4.26 0.27
CA ASP A 15 9.53 5.56 0.96
C ASP A 15 10.73 5.69 1.91
N LYS A 16 11.11 4.62 2.61
CA LYS A 16 12.36 4.57 3.40
C LYS A 16 13.58 4.81 2.54
N LEU A 17 13.65 4.21 1.35
CA LEU A 17 14.75 4.43 0.43
C LEU A 17 14.79 5.87 -0.08
N ARG A 18 13.62 6.43 -0.47
CA ARG A 18 13.48 7.83 -0.90
C ARG A 18 13.97 8.78 0.19
N TYR A 19 13.62 8.52 1.45
CA TYR A 19 14.12 9.32 2.57
C TYR A 19 15.64 9.23 2.74
N LEU A 20 16.20 8.01 2.68
CA LEU A 20 17.63 7.80 2.79
C LEU A 20 18.42 8.45 1.65
N SER A 21 17.85 8.54 0.45
CA SER A 21 18.51 9.20 -0.69
C SER A 21 18.74 10.69 -0.47
N ASN A 22 17.99 11.33 0.43
CA ASN A 22 18.21 12.73 0.82
C ASN A 22 19.46 12.92 1.68
N THR A 23 19.95 11.86 2.31
CA THR A 23 21.10 11.91 3.25
C THR A 23 22.30 11.11 2.76
N LYS A 24 22.10 10.14 1.89
CA LYS A 24 23.14 9.28 1.31
C LYS A 24 23.09 9.39 -0.21
N GLU A 25 24.13 9.96 -0.78
CA GLU A 25 24.29 9.99 -2.22
C GLU A 25 24.38 8.58 -2.81
N ASN A 26 23.88 8.39 -4.03
CA ASN A 26 24.04 7.20 -4.86
C ASN A 26 23.24 5.94 -4.48
N VAL A 27 22.39 5.94 -3.45
CA VAL A 27 21.62 4.73 -3.09
C VAL A 27 20.51 4.38 -4.10
N MET A 28 20.12 5.32 -4.98
CA MET A 28 19.08 5.15 -5.99
C MET A 28 19.57 5.21 -7.43
N GLN A 29 20.85 5.50 -7.70
CA GLN A 29 21.37 5.84 -9.04
C GLN A 29 21.12 4.77 -10.11
N ASP A 30 21.20 3.48 -9.74
CA ASP A 30 21.09 2.39 -10.70
C ASP A 30 19.65 2.11 -11.13
N ASP A 31 18.66 2.45 -10.29
CA ASP A 31 17.23 2.23 -10.55
C ASP A 31 16.40 3.28 -9.77
N PRO A 32 16.29 4.52 -10.30
CA PRO A 32 15.67 5.65 -9.59
C PRO A 32 14.14 5.55 -9.53
N ASP A 33 13.50 4.82 -10.44
CA ASP A 33 12.06 4.75 -10.55
C ASP A 33 11.49 3.72 -9.58
N LEU A 34 11.06 4.19 -8.41
CA LEU A 34 10.46 3.34 -7.38
C LEU A 34 9.15 2.75 -7.85
N ARG A 35 8.96 1.45 -7.64
CA ARG A 35 7.79 0.70 -8.07
C ARG A 35 7.55 -0.56 -7.24
N VAL A 36 6.33 -1.05 -7.33
CA VAL A 36 5.91 -2.37 -6.86
C VAL A 36 5.42 -3.17 -8.06
N GLU A 37 5.93 -4.37 -8.24
CA GLU A 37 5.49 -5.30 -9.28
C GLU A 37 4.88 -6.54 -8.62
N ILE A 38 3.74 -7.00 -9.13
CA ILE A 38 3.09 -8.23 -8.70
C ILE A 38 3.08 -9.18 -9.89
N GLU A 39 3.85 -10.25 -9.79
CA GLU A 39 3.94 -11.26 -10.84
C GLU A 39 3.11 -12.49 -10.51
N ILE A 40 2.29 -12.94 -11.46
CA ILE A 40 1.45 -14.12 -11.33
C ILE A 40 1.97 -15.22 -12.23
N ASN A 41 2.35 -16.36 -11.65
CA ASN A 41 2.75 -17.55 -12.37
C ASN A 41 1.77 -18.71 -12.08
N LYS A 42 0.80 -18.86 -12.96
CA LYS A 42 -0.25 -19.91 -12.84
C LYS A 42 0.31 -21.32 -12.91
N LYS A 43 1.40 -21.54 -13.66
CA LYS A 43 2.01 -22.86 -13.83
C LYS A 43 2.65 -23.36 -12.54
N GLU A 44 3.27 -22.43 -11.81
CA GLU A 44 3.95 -22.72 -10.54
C GLU A 44 3.04 -22.48 -9.32
N ASN A 45 1.78 -22.10 -9.52
CA ASN A 45 0.86 -21.65 -8.47
C ASN A 45 1.48 -20.56 -7.56
N ARG A 46 2.24 -19.62 -8.12
CA ARG A 46 2.99 -18.62 -7.41
C ARG A 46 2.51 -17.21 -7.73
N ILE A 47 2.39 -16.41 -6.70
CA ILE A 47 2.30 -14.95 -6.80
C ILE A 47 3.52 -14.33 -6.13
N SER A 48 4.16 -13.36 -6.78
CA SER A 48 5.36 -12.70 -6.30
C SER A 48 5.11 -11.21 -6.14
N PHE A 49 5.49 -10.65 -5.00
CA PHE A 49 5.48 -9.20 -4.73
C PHE A 49 6.92 -8.70 -4.74
N ILE A 50 7.20 -7.73 -5.59
CA ILE A 50 8.57 -7.25 -5.86
C ILE A 50 8.58 -5.74 -5.68
N ASP A 51 9.46 -5.24 -4.83
CA ASP A 51 9.77 -3.83 -4.71
C ASP A 51 11.25 -3.57 -4.99
N ASN A 52 11.58 -2.38 -5.46
CA ASN A 52 12.94 -1.88 -5.58
C ASN A 52 13.28 -0.86 -4.48
N GLY A 53 12.67 -1.05 -3.31
CA GLY A 53 12.88 -0.22 -2.12
C GLY A 53 14.22 -0.49 -1.41
N ILE A 54 14.24 -0.19 -0.11
CA ILE A 54 15.48 -0.25 0.69
C ILE A 54 16.05 -1.67 0.85
N GLY A 55 15.21 -2.72 0.75
CA GLY A 55 15.60 -4.09 1.02
C GLY A 55 16.02 -4.37 2.46
N MET A 56 16.50 -5.61 2.71
CA MET A 56 16.87 -6.08 4.05
C MET A 56 18.21 -6.81 4.01
N ASN A 57 18.99 -6.70 5.08
CA ASN A 57 20.13 -7.58 5.35
C ASN A 57 19.71 -8.71 6.31
N ARG A 58 20.64 -9.60 6.67
CA ARG A 58 20.39 -10.73 7.55
C ARG A 58 19.81 -10.31 8.91
N LYS A 59 20.31 -9.24 9.49
CA LYS A 59 19.82 -8.72 10.78
C LYS A 59 18.39 -8.20 10.67
N ASP A 60 18.09 -7.48 9.58
CA ASP A 60 16.75 -6.98 9.32
C ASP A 60 15.74 -8.13 9.11
N LEU A 61 16.15 -9.20 8.38
CA LEU A 61 15.31 -10.39 8.20
C LEU A 61 14.95 -11.07 9.54
N ILE A 62 15.95 -11.27 10.41
CA ILE A 62 15.72 -11.86 11.73
C ILE A 62 14.81 -10.98 12.57
N ASN A 63 15.03 -9.67 12.55
CA ASN A 63 14.26 -8.75 13.37
C ASN A 63 12.83 -8.57 12.87
N ASN A 64 12.60 -8.54 11.54
CA ASN A 64 11.32 -8.20 10.95
C ASN A 64 10.47 -9.42 10.60
N LEU A 65 11.11 -10.56 10.25
CA LEU A 65 10.42 -11.78 9.83
C LEU A 65 10.66 -12.97 10.76
N GLY A 66 11.63 -12.90 11.64
CA GLY A 66 11.95 -13.96 12.60
C GLY A 66 11.17 -13.85 13.91
N THR A 67 10.41 -12.78 14.13
CA THR A 67 9.67 -12.56 15.38
C THR A 67 8.32 -11.91 15.06
N ILE A 68 7.22 -12.57 15.44
CA ILE A 68 5.85 -12.04 15.27
C ILE A 68 5.73 -10.70 16.02
N ALA A 69 4.98 -9.76 15.43
CA ALA A 69 4.71 -8.42 15.97
C ALA A 69 5.92 -7.46 16.08
N ARG A 70 7.00 -7.71 15.36
CA ARG A 70 8.05 -6.68 15.16
C ARG A 70 7.92 -6.04 13.80
N SER A 71 7.83 -4.72 13.77
CA SER A 71 7.76 -3.93 12.53
C SER A 71 9.05 -3.13 12.33
N GLY A 72 9.74 -3.39 11.24
CA GLY A 72 10.86 -2.55 10.81
C GLY A 72 10.45 -1.11 10.47
N THR A 73 9.17 -0.90 10.17
CA THR A 73 8.58 0.42 9.98
C THR A 73 8.44 1.16 11.32
N ALA A 74 7.96 0.49 12.37
CA ALA A 74 7.85 1.08 13.70
C ALA A 74 9.23 1.45 14.29
N GLN A 75 10.24 0.60 14.11
CA GLN A 75 11.60 0.90 14.54
C GLN A 75 12.18 2.10 13.80
N PHE A 76 11.99 2.18 12.49
CA PHE A 76 12.46 3.30 11.67
C PHE A 76 11.78 4.62 12.05
N LEU A 77 10.48 4.61 12.32
CA LEU A 77 9.76 5.80 12.81
C LEU A 77 10.27 6.27 14.18
N LYS A 78 10.64 5.33 15.07
CA LYS A 78 11.22 5.67 16.36
C LYS A 78 12.57 6.38 16.20
N GLU A 79 13.45 5.87 15.36
CA GLU A 79 14.75 6.48 15.04
C GLU A 79 14.59 7.88 14.43
N LEU A 80 13.55 8.08 13.58
CA LEU A 80 13.21 9.40 13.02
C LEU A 80 12.68 10.38 14.07
N SER A 81 11.85 9.93 14.99
CA SER A 81 11.31 10.82 16.05
C SER A 81 12.40 11.36 16.96
N GLU A 82 13.47 10.60 17.16
CA GLU A 82 14.67 11.03 17.89
C GLU A 82 15.49 12.08 17.10
N SER A 83 15.38 12.08 15.76
CA SER A 83 16.10 13.04 14.87
C SER A 83 15.31 14.31 14.51
N LYS A 84 14.13 14.54 15.10
CA LYS A 84 13.24 15.70 14.87
C LYS A 84 12.73 15.92 13.43
N THR A 85 12.78 14.93 12.56
CA THR A 85 12.22 15.00 11.20
C THR A 85 10.89 14.24 11.14
N LYS A 86 9.77 14.96 10.96
CA LYS A 86 8.40 14.41 11.04
C LYS A 86 7.74 14.08 9.68
N ASP A 87 8.47 14.12 8.57
CA ASP A 87 7.83 14.15 7.24
C ASP A 87 7.57 12.78 6.58
N LEU A 88 7.69 11.65 7.30
CA LEU A 88 7.45 10.33 6.72
C LEU A 88 6.22 9.65 7.30
N SER A 89 5.21 9.48 6.45
CA SER A 89 3.99 8.71 6.76
C SER A 89 4.15 7.28 6.25
N LEU A 90 4.61 6.36 7.10
CA LEU A 90 4.74 4.94 6.78
C LEU A 90 3.51 4.15 7.26
N ILE A 91 3.10 3.14 6.48
CA ILE A 91 1.81 2.44 6.62
C ILE A 91 1.88 1.28 7.63
N GLY A 92 2.87 0.38 7.48
CA GLY A 92 2.96 -0.87 8.22
C GLY A 92 3.60 -0.74 9.61
N GLN A 93 2.82 -0.46 10.65
CA GLN A 93 3.35 -0.22 12.01
C GLN A 93 3.36 -1.46 12.92
N PHE A 94 2.49 -2.45 12.67
CA PHE A 94 2.23 -3.53 13.65
C PHE A 94 3.06 -4.80 13.44
N GLY A 95 3.72 -4.98 12.29
CA GLY A 95 4.58 -6.13 12.02
C GLY A 95 3.87 -7.47 11.90
N VAL A 96 2.54 -7.48 11.77
CA VAL A 96 1.72 -8.71 11.62
C VAL A 96 1.18 -8.90 10.21
N GLY A 97 1.16 -7.86 9.38
CA GLY A 97 0.57 -7.90 8.05
C GLY A 97 1.22 -8.93 7.11
N PHE A 98 2.55 -9.08 7.18
CA PHE A 98 3.28 -10.08 6.41
C PHE A 98 2.77 -11.51 6.66
N TYR A 99 2.48 -11.85 7.92
CA TYR A 99 2.03 -13.19 8.30
C TYR A 99 0.65 -13.54 7.76
N SER A 100 -0.16 -12.56 7.34
CA SER A 100 -1.45 -12.84 6.69
C SER A 100 -1.29 -13.61 5.37
N ALA A 101 -0.11 -13.59 4.76
CA ALA A 101 0.19 -14.37 3.55
C ALA A 101 0.21 -15.88 3.81
N PHE A 102 0.52 -16.34 5.03
CA PHE A 102 0.47 -17.77 5.38
C PHE A 102 -0.94 -18.34 5.38
N MET A 103 -1.98 -17.51 5.47
CA MET A 103 -3.37 -17.97 5.36
C MET A 103 -3.73 -18.50 3.96
N VAL A 104 -2.96 -18.16 2.95
CA VAL A 104 -3.23 -18.51 1.54
C VAL A 104 -2.10 -19.32 0.91
N SER A 105 -1.02 -19.57 1.65
CA SER A 105 0.20 -20.18 1.13
C SER A 105 0.56 -21.49 1.83
N SER A 106 1.29 -22.33 1.11
CA SER A 106 1.99 -23.49 1.68
C SER A 106 3.44 -23.19 2.03
N GLU A 107 4.03 -22.19 1.39
CA GLU A 107 5.43 -21.75 1.61
C GLU A 107 5.56 -20.29 1.18
N ILE A 108 6.39 -19.54 1.90
CA ILE A 108 6.80 -18.18 1.53
C ILE A 108 8.32 -18.12 1.49
N SER A 109 8.84 -17.55 0.39
CA SER A 109 10.27 -17.24 0.23
C SER A 109 10.45 -15.75 0.04
N VAL A 110 11.39 -15.16 0.78
CA VAL A 110 11.74 -13.74 0.69
C VAL A 110 13.18 -13.62 0.23
N THR A 111 13.37 -13.12 -0.99
CA THR A 111 14.68 -12.80 -1.56
C THR A 111 14.90 -11.30 -1.43
N THR A 112 15.98 -10.87 -0.79
CA THR A 112 16.18 -9.45 -0.50
C THR A 112 17.65 -9.05 -0.49
N ARG A 113 17.91 -7.81 -0.90
CA ARG A 113 19.22 -7.17 -0.85
C ARG A 113 19.07 -5.72 -0.39
N LYS A 114 19.78 -5.38 0.68
CA LYS A 114 19.72 -4.03 1.26
C LYS A 114 20.48 -3.03 0.39
N ALA A 115 19.91 -1.85 0.19
CA ALA A 115 20.53 -0.77 -0.55
C ALA A 115 21.93 -0.43 0.02
N GLY A 116 22.93 -0.39 -0.86
CA GLY A 116 24.34 -0.15 -0.52
C GLY A 116 25.10 -1.37 0.00
N GLU A 117 24.45 -2.54 0.13
CA GLU A 117 25.12 -3.79 0.52
C GLU A 117 25.25 -4.74 -0.69
N LYS A 118 26.27 -5.61 -0.66
CA LYS A 118 26.56 -6.53 -1.77
C LYS A 118 25.85 -7.88 -1.61
N LYS A 119 25.50 -8.27 -0.38
CA LYS A 119 24.98 -9.59 -0.06
C LYS A 119 23.49 -9.67 -0.31
N LEU A 120 23.08 -10.73 -0.99
CA LEU A 120 21.69 -11.11 -1.19
C LEU A 120 21.35 -12.22 -0.18
N TRP A 121 20.15 -12.13 0.39
CA TRP A 121 19.68 -13.07 1.39
C TRP A 121 18.36 -13.68 0.96
N ILE A 122 18.20 -14.97 1.24
CA ILE A 122 16.95 -15.71 1.03
C ILE A 122 16.45 -16.19 2.38
N TRP A 123 15.27 -15.77 2.76
CA TRP A 123 14.53 -16.27 3.93
C TRP A 123 13.41 -17.16 3.42
N LYS A 124 13.17 -18.32 4.07
CA LYS A 124 12.09 -19.25 3.73
C LYS A 124 11.39 -19.76 4.98
N SER A 125 10.07 -19.94 4.90
CA SER A 125 9.26 -20.56 5.95
C SER A 125 7.99 -21.18 5.36
N ASP A 126 7.52 -22.25 5.99
CA ASP A 126 6.20 -22.87 5.77
C ASP A 126 5.11 -22.31 6.70
N GLY A 127 5.48 -21.42 7.62
CA GLY A 127 4.56 -20.80 8.59
C GLY A 127 4.30 -21.63 9.85
N GLU A 128 4.85 -22.85 9.98
CA GLU A 128 4.60 -23.69 11.15
C GLU A 128 5.48 -23.32 12.35
N SER A 129 6.79 -23.49 12.27
CA SER A 129 7.64 -23.26 13.45
C SER A 129 9.03 -22.71 13.12
N ASN A 130 9.51 -22.92 11.93
CA ASN A 130 10.90 -22.65 11.56
C ASN A 130 11.01 -21.76 10.32
N PHE A 131 12.12 -21.05 10.25
CA PHE A 131 12.56 -20.38 9.04
C PHE A 131 14.06 -20.64 8.80
N SER A 132 14.47 -20.60 7.55
CA SER A 132 15.87 -20.59 7.17
C SER A 132 16.28 -19.23 6.61
N ILE A 133 17.57 -18.86 6.80
CA ILE A 133 18.17 -17.69 6.15
C ILE A 133 19.49 -18.13 5.54
N GLU A 134 19.61 -17.94 4.23
CA GLU A 134 20.79 -18.32 3.46
C GLU A 134 21.32 -17.10 2.70
N GLU A 135 22.65 -16.99 2.62
CA GLU A 135 23.33 -16.04 1.73
C GLU A 135 23.33 -16.63 0.30
N ASN A 136 23.08 -15.80 -0.70
CA ASN A 136 23.08 -16.21 -2.09
C ASN A 136 23.88 -15.22 -2.95
N ASP A 137 24.70 -15.72 -3.86
CA ASP A 137 25.54 -14.89 -4.73
C ASP A 137 24.89 -14.61 -6.09
N ASN A 138 23.76 -15.26 -6.41
CA ASN A 138 23.05 -15.03 -7.65
C ASN A 138 22.19 -13.77 -7.59
N LEU A 139 22.73 -12.68 -8.11
CA LEU A 139 22.08 -11.36 -8.10
C LEU A 139 20.90 -11.27 -9.09
N ASP A 140 20.80 -12.17 -10.07
CA ASP A 140 19.70 -12.22 -11.06
C ASP A 140 18.36 -12.62 -10.44
N LEU A 141 18.36 -13.06 -9.18
CA LEU A 141 17.14 -13.37 -8.44
C LEU A 141 16.30 -12.12 -8.12
N LEU A 142 16.90 -10.93 -8.15
CA LEU A 142 16.23 -9.63 -8.06
C LEU A 142 16.39 -8.88 -9.38
N LYS A 143 15.33 -8.18 -9.80
CA LYS A 143 15.37 -7.33 -10.99
C LYS A 143 16.16 -6.04 -10.82
N SER A 144 16.42 -5.65 -9.58
CA SER A 144 17.15 -4.45 -9.20
C SER A 144 18.33 -4.80 -8.28
N ASN A 145 19.30 -3.90 -8.20
CA ASN A 145 20.46 -4.03 -7.31
C ASN A 145 20.11 -3.98 -5.82
N ARG A 146 18.82 -3.79 -5.48
CA ARG A 146 18.29 -3.70 -4.12
C ARG A 146 16.79 -4.04 -4.12
N GLY A 147 16.21 -4.13 -2.94
CA GLY A 147 14.78 -4.34 -2.78
C GLY A 147 14.44 -5.72 -2.24
N THR A 148 13.18 -6.08 -2.37
CA THR A 148 12.65 -7.33 -1.84
C THR A 148 11.72 -7.99 -2.84
N LYS A 149 11.83 -9.30 -2.96
CA LYS A 149 10.90 -10.16 -3.69
C LYS A 149 10.32 -11.18 -2.71
N ILE A 150 9.00 -11.23 -2.60
CA ILE A 150 8.27 -12.19 -1.77
C ILE A 150 7.53 -13.14 -2.70
N ASP A 151 7.98 -14.38 -2.77
CA ASP A 151 7.34 -15.46 -3.52
C ASP A 151 6.41 -16.25 -2.59
N ILE A 152 5.15 -16.42 -2.99
CA ILE A 152 4.10 -17.08 -2.24
C ILE A 152 3.54 -18.23 -3.07
N LEU A 153 3.69 -19.45 -2.57
CA LEU A 153 3.09 -20.64 -3.17
C LEU A 153 1.63 -20.75 -2.72
N ILE A 154 0.72 -20.43 -3.61
CA ILE A 154 -0.72 -20.37 -3.34
C ILE A 154 -1.30 -21.79 -3.21
N THR A 155 -2.07 -22.03 -2.16
CA THR A 155 -2.77 -23.29 -1.92
C THR A 155 -3.89 -23.52 -2.94
N LYS A 156 -4.37 -24.76 -3.05
CA LYS A 156 -5.40 -25.14 -4.05
C LYS A 156 -6.73 -24.39 -3.80
N GLU A 157 -7.05 -24.10 -2.56
CA GLU A 157 -8.28 -23.43 -2.11
C GLU A 157 -8.27 -21.94 -2.43
N ASN A 158 -7.07 -21.36 -2.62
CA ASN A 158 -6.87 -19.92 -2.75
C ASN A 158 -6.47 -19.47 -4.18
N LYS A 159 -6.71 -20.31 -5.20
CA LYS A 159 -6.33 -20.04 -6.60
C LYS A 159 -6.92 -18.77 -7.19
N GLU A 160 -7.94 -18.17 -6.57
CA GLU A 160 -8.48 -16.87 -6.97
C GLU A 160 -7.41 -15.78 -7.02
N TYR A 161 -6.37 -15.87 -6.20
CA TYR A 161 -5.25 -14.90 -6.18
C TYR A 161 -4.22 -15.11 -7.31
N LEU A 162 -4.40 -16.13 -8.13
CA LEU A 162 -3.64 -16.34 -9.39
C LEU A 162 -4.37 -15.74 -10.60
N ASP A 163 -5.51 -15.06 -10.39
CA ASP A 163 -6.23 -14.32 -11.42
C ASP A 163 -5.81 -12.84 -11.39
N LYS A 164 -5.25 -12.35 -12.49
CA LYS A 164 -4.79 -10.97 -12.68
C LYS A 164 -5.91 -9.98 -12.39
N VAL A 165 -7.11 -10.20 -12.94
CA VAL A 165 -8.26 -9.30 -12.75
C VAL A 165 -8.64 -9.20 -11.27
N ARG A 166 -8.62 -10.33 -10.55
CA ARG A 166 -8.90 -10.36 -9.11
C ARG A 166 -7.89 -9.53 -8.31
N VAL A 167 -6.61 -9.68 -8.60
CA VAL A 167 -5.53 -8.94 -7.93
C VAL A 167 -5.65 -7.44 -8.23
N GLU A 168 -5.87 -7.06 -9.49
CA GLU A 168 -6.08 -5.66 -9.90
C GLU A 168 -7.28 -5.03 -9.18
N GLN A 169 -8.40 -5.74 -9.04
CA GLN A 169 -9.57 -5.25 -8.30
C GLN A 169 -9.23 -4.97 -6.83
N ILE A 170 -8.45 -5.84 -6.20
CA ILE A 170 -8.01 -5.65 -4.81
C ILE A 170 -7.13 -4.40 -4.71
N ILE A 171 -6.19 -4.20 -5.65
CA ILE A 171 -5.30 -3.04 -5.66
C ILE A 171 -6.10 -1.76 -5.84
N ARG A 172 -6.99 -1.69 -6.84
CA ARG A 172 -7.84 -0.53 -7.08
C ARG A 172 -8.75 -0.20 -5.89
N LYS A 173 -9.22 -1.22 -5.17
CA LYS A 173 -10.07 -1.01 -3.99
C LYS A 173 -9.31 -0.49 -2.77
N TYR A 174 -8.14 -1.05 -2.48
CA TYR A 174 -7.46 -0.84 -1.19
C TYR A 174 -6.17 -0.03 -1.27
N SER A 175 -5.52 0.03 -2.42
CA SER A 175 -4.17 0.58 -2.61
C SER A 175 -4.09 1.60 -3.75
N ASP A 176 -5.23 2.08 -4.28
CA ASP A 176 -5.28 2.97 -5.44
C ASP A 176 -4.51 4.28 -5.22
N HIS A 177 -4.49 4.78 -4.00
CA HIS A 177 -3.90 6.07 -3.67
C HIS A 177 -2.49 6.00 -3.04
N ILE A 178 -1.90 4.81 -2.99
CA ILE A 178 -0.50 4.64 -2.62
C ILE A 178 0.38 5.37 -3.65
N SER A 179 1.36 6.15 -3.18
CA SER A 179 2.17 7.05 -4.02
C SER A 179 3.20 6.35 -4.92
N ILE A 180 3.36 5.05 -4.76
CA ILE A 180 4.25 4.21 -5.56
C ILE A 180 3.43 3.51 -6.65
N PRO A 181 3.84 3.56 -7.95
CA PRO A 181 3.15 2.84 -9.01
C PRO A 181 3.22 1.33 -8.80
N ILE A 182 2.07 0.66 -9.01
CA ILE A 182 1.89 -0.77 -8.84
C ILE A 182 1.56 -1.39 -10.19
N TYR A 183 2.31 -2.40 -10.58
CA TYR A 183 2.12 -3.14 -11.83
C TYR A 183 1.71 -4.57 -11.52
N VAL A 184 0.76 -5.13 -12.30
CA VAL A 184 0.38 -6.54 -12.23
C VAL A 184 0.73 -7.21 -13.55
N ILE A 185 1.58 -8.23 -13.49
CA ILE A 185 2.16 -8.92 -14.63
C ILE A 185 1.72 -10.38 -14.59
N ASP A 186 1.03 -10.84 -15.61
CA ASP A 186 0.79 -12.28 -15.80
C ASP A 186 1.99 -12.88 -16.53
N GLY A 187 2.66 -13.83 -15.92
CA GLY A 187 3.83 -14.52 -16.51
C GLY A 187 3.57 -15.27 -17.81
N SER A 188 2.31 -15.39 -18.23
CA SER A 188 1.92 -15.94 -19.52
C SER A 188 1.85 -14.87 -20.65
N GLU A 189 1.86 -13.59 -20.31
CA GLU A 189 1.81 -12.48 -21.26
C GLU A 189 3.18 -12.24 -21.92
N LYS A 190 3.17 -11.83 -23.18
CA LYS A 190 4.42 -11.50 -23.90
C LYS A 190 5.06 -10.25 -23.29
N LYS A 191 6.38 -10.26 -23.14
CA LYS A 191 7.19 -9.17 -22.53
C LYS A 191 7.08 -7.79 -23.20
N ASP A 192 6.38 -7.65 -24.32
CA ASP A 192 6.30 -6.43 -25.13
C ASP A 192 5.09 -5.54 -24.83
N GLU A 193 4.18 -5.95 -23.95
CA GLU A 193 3.07 -5.07 -23.56
C GLU A 193 3.56 -4.07 -22.49
N LYS A 194 3.42 -2.77 -22.79
CA LYS A 194 3.63 -1.72 -21.80
C LYS A 194 2.63 -1.91 -20.68
N ASN A 195 3.07 -2.46 -19.56
CA ASN A 195 2.25 -2.53 -18.38
C ASN A 195 2.03 -1.11 -17.84
N GLU A 196 0.78 -0.70 -17.77
CA GLU A 196 0.39 0.54 -17.12
C GLU A 196 0.23 0.30 -15.60
N ALA A 197 0.52 1.33 -14.81
CA ALA A 197 0.28 1.25 -13.38
C ALA A 197 -1.22 1.05 -13.09
N ILE A 198 -1.53 0.10 -12.23
CA ILE A 198 -2.91 -0.27 -11.91
C ILE A 198 -3.57 0.76 -10.98
N ASN A 199 -2.77 1.36 -10.10
CA ASN A 199 -3.23 2.37 -9.16
C ASN A 199 -3.06 3.78 -9.73
N SER A 200 -3.87 4.72 -9.25
CA SER A 200 -3.76 6.14 -9.64
C SER A 200 -2.51 6.81 -9.08
N ALA A 201 -1.85 6.20 -8.11
CA ALA A 201 -0.66 6.69 -7.40
C ALA A 201 -0.79 8.15 -6.92
N SER A 202 -2.04 8.61 -6.70
CA SER A 202 -2.37 9.98 -6.36
C SER A 202 -3.50 10.04 -5.34
N ALA A 203 -3.19 10.54 -4.16
CA ALA A 203 -4.19 10.91 -3.16
C ALA A 203 -4.48 12.41 -3.29
N ILE A 204 -5.48 12.77 -4.07
CA ILE A 204 -5.80 14.17 -4.36
C ILE A 204 -6.02 15.00 -3.08
N TRP A 205 -6.57 14.40 -2.03
CA TRP A 205 -6.83 15.07 -0.74
C TRP A 205 -5.57 15.46 0.03
N THR A 206 -4.41 14.88 -0.30
CA THR A 206 -3.13 15.26 0.33
C THR A 206 -2.43 16.41 -0.40
N ARG A 207 -2.93 16.81 -1.59
CA ARG A 207 -2.34 17.89 -2.39
C ARG A 207 -2.80 19.26 -1.87
N GLN A 208 -1.98 20.28 -2.10
CA GLN A 208 -2.36 21.66 -1.79
C GLN A 208 -3.58 22.07 -2.63
N LYS A 209 -4.58 22.69 -2.00
CA LYS A 209 -5.84 23.09 -2.64
C LYS A 209 -5.66 23.93 -3.90
N ASN A 210 -4.68 24.86 -3.89
CA ASN A 210 -4.37 25.75 -5.01
C ASN A 210 -3.75 25.03 -6.21
N LYS A 211 -3.35 23.76 -6.07
CA LYS A 211 -2.80 22.92 -7.13
C LYS A 211 -3.84 21.91 -7.69
N ILE A 212 -5.08 22.00 -7.23
CA ILE A 212 -6.16 21.11 -7.67
C ILE A 212 -7.18 21.92 -8.44
N THR A 213 -7.49 21.51 -9.67
CA THR A 213 -8.51 22.17 -10.49
C THR A 213 -9.92 21.74 -10.09
N LYS A 214 -10.92 22.51 -10.53
CA LYS A 214 -12.34 22.17 -10.31
C LYS A 214 -12.70 20.85 -11.01
N GLU A 215 -12.15 20.62 -12.18
CA GLU A 215 -12.34 19.41 -12.96
C GLU A 215 -11.80 18.17 -12.24
N GLN A 216 -10.62 18.28 -11.61
CA GLN A 216 -10.04 17.21 -10.82
C GLN A 216 -10.87 16.89 -9.57
N TYR A 217 -11.43 17.92 -8.90
CA TYR A 217 -12.36 17.70 -7.79
C TYR A 217 -13.65 17.01 -8.26
N LYS A 218 -14.21 17.41 -9.41
CA LYS A 218 -15.41 16.80 -9.99
C LYS A 218 -15.17 15.35 -10.39
N GLU A 219 -14.05 15.07 -11.07
CA GLU A 219 -13.67 13.71 -11.46
C GLU A 219 -13.52 12.81 -10.23
N PHE A 220 -12.84 13.30 -9.19
CA PHE A 220 -12.71 12.57 -7.93
C PHE A 220 -14.06 12.36 -7.24
N TYR A 221 -14.93 13.36 -7.21
CA TYR A 221 -16.29 13.23 -6.67
C TYR A 221 -17.10 12.15 -7.41
N ASN A 222 -17.07 12.15 -8.73
CA ASN A 222 -17.74 11.14 -9.54
C ASN A 222 -17.21 9.73 -9.24
N HIS A 223 -15.90 9.60 -9.12
CA HIS A 223 -15.26 8.33 -8.82
C HIS A 223 -15.56 7.83 -7.40
N VAL A 224 -15.34 8.67 -6.38
CA VAL A 224 -15.45 8.25 -4.97
C VAL A 224 -16.89 8.14 -4.51
N GLY A 225 -17.78 9.03 -5.01
CA GLY A 225 -19.19 9.10 -4.66
C GLY A 225 -20.08 8.21 -5.51
N GLN A 226 -19.57 7.67 -6.63
CA GLN A 226 -20.35 7.00 -7.66
C GLN A 226 -21.53 7.85 -8.13
N MET A 227 -21.28 9.15 -8.28
CA MET A 227 -22.27 10.16 -8.68
C MET A 227 -21.96 10.63 -10.09
N PHE A 228 -22.99 11.13 -10.79
CA PHE A 228 -22.86 11.63 -12.17
C PHE A 228 -23.21 13.11 -12.28
N ASP A 229 -23.56 13.75 -11.16
CA ASP A 229 -23.84 15.17 -11.05
C ASP A 229 -22.58 15.98 -10.66
N ASP A 230 -22.71 17.29 -10.60
CA ASP A 230 -21.68 18.17 -10.08
C ASP A 230 -21.84 18.31 -8.56
N PRO A 231 -20.77 18.39 -7.77
CA PRO A 231 -20.89 18.65 -6.34
C PRO A 231 -21.39 20.09 -6.12
N TRP A 232 -22.42 20.25 -5.28
CA TRP A 232 -22.90 21.58 -4.87
C TRP A 232 -21.85 22.33 -4.03
N LEU A 233 -21.17 21.60 -3.14
CA LEU A 233 -20.09 22.13 -2.32
C LEU A 233 -18.95 21.12 -2.21
N THR A 234 -17.71 21.62 -2.28
CA THR A 234 -16.49 20.87 -1.99
C THR A 234 -15.87 21.42 -0.73
N SER A 235 -15.66 20.56 0.27
CA SER A 235 -14.94 20.89 1.49
C SER A 235 -13.64 20.09 1.55
N HIS A 236 -12.51 20.78 1.53
CA HIS A 236 -11.19 20.18 1.58
C HIS A 236 -10.36 20.90 2.66
N TYR A 237 -9.94 20.20 3.72
CA TYR A 237 -9.14 20.77 4.79
C TYR A 237 -8.32 19.71 5.50
N LYS A 238 -7.25 20.15 6.15
CA LYS A 238 -6.47 19.39 7.11
C LYS A 238 -6.81 19.90 8.49
N ALA A 239 -7.15 18.99 9.40
CA ALA A 239 -7.33 19.30 10.81
C ALA A 239 -6.11 18.80 11.58
N GLU A 240 -5.59 19.67 12.44
CA GLU A 240 -4.44 19.42 13.29
C GLU A 240 -4.88 19.45 14.75
N GLY A 241 -4.52 18.42 15.53
CA GLY A 241 -4.92 18.31 16.93
C GLY A 241 -4.29 17.09 17.58
N LYS A 242 -5.04 16.45 18.49
CA LYS A 242 -4.62 15.16 19.07
C LYS A 242 -4.57 14.04 18.05
N ILE A 243 -5.42 14.15 17.03
CA ILE A 243 -5.47 13.28 15.86
C ILE A 243 -5.40 14.18 14.64
N GLU A 244 -4.43 13.97 13.76
CA GLU A 244 -4.34 14.67 12.50
C GLU A 244 -5.12 13.92 11.43
N TYR A 245 -5.92 14.64 10.66
CA TYR A 245 -6.65 14.05 9.55
C TYR A 245 -6.90 15.05 8.43
N THR A 246 -6.99 14.55 7.23
CA THR A 246 -7.36 15.31 6.03
C THR A 246 -8.76 14.91 5.58
N VAL A 247 -9.57 15.89 5.24
CA VAL A 247 -10.93 15.70 4.77
C VAL A 247 -11.06 16.27 3.37
N LEU A 248 -11.57 15.47 2.45
CA LEU A 248 -12.09 15.92 1.17
C LEU A 248 -13.49 15.34 1.01
N ASN A 249 -14.49 16.14 1.28
CA ASN A 249 -15.88 15.73 1.16
C ASN A 249 -16.68 16.68 0.27
N PHE A 250 -17.79 16.16 -0.23
CA PHE A 250 -18.67 16.82 -1.19
C PHE A 250 -20.11 16.72 -0.73
N ILE A 251 -20.87 17.79 -0.99
CA ILE A 251 -22.31 17.78 -0.91
C ILE A 251 -22.82 17.57 -2.34
N PRO A 252 -23.60 16.50 -2.61
CA PRO A 252 -24.26 16.31 -3.91
C PRO A 252 -25.17 17.48 -4.27
N SER A 253 -25.29 17.83 -5.56
CA SER A 253 -26.28 18.81 -6.01
C SER A 253 -27.67 18.23 -6.02
N SER A 254 -27.79 16.94 -6.28
CA SER A 254 -29.05 16.22 -6.27
C SER A 254 -29.36 15.67 -4.88
N LYS A 255 -30.58 15.94 -4.39
CA LYS A 255 -31.02 15.37 -3.12
C LYS A 255 -31.10 13.84 -3.24
N PRO A 256 -30.39 13.08 -2.38
CA PRO A 256 -30.52 11.62 -2.40
C PRO A 256 -31.95 11.19 -2.05
N PHE A 257 -32.49 10.21 -2.78
CA PHE A 257 -33.86 9.71 -2.56
C PHE A 257 -34.03 9.06 -1.17
N ASP A 258 -32.95 8.48 -0.63
CA ASP A 258 -32.86 7.81 0.67
C ASP A 258 -32.47 8.76 1.81
N LEU A 259 -32.53 10.09 1.63
CA LEU A 259 -32.04 11.08 2.60
C LEU A 259 -32.67 10.93 4.00
N TYR A 260 -33.93 10.54 4.06
CA TYR A 260 -34.69 10.41 5.30
C TYR A 260 -34.81 8.96 5.79
N ASP A 261 -34.16 8.01 5.12
CA ASP A 261 -34.16 6.62 5.55
C ASP A 261 -33.28 6.48 6.81
N PRO A 262 -33.86 6.04 7.95
CA PRO A 262 -33.08 5.78 9.18
C PRO A 262 -31.99 4.72 9.00
N ALA A 263 -32.19 3.77 8.07
CA ALA A 263 -31.24 2.70 7.76
C ALA A 263 -30.12 3.13 6.79
N ARG A 264 -30.14 4.39 6.34
CA ARG A 264 -29.12 4.90 5.43
C ARG A 264 -27.72 4.80 6.03
N GLU A 265 -26.83 4.13 5.33
CA GLU A 265 -25.42 4.00 5.70
C GLU A 265 -24.61 5.26 5.36
N ASN A 266 -23.55 5.49 6.14
CA ASN A 266 -22.54 6.47 5.81
C ASN A 266 -21.74 5.95 4.59
N ARG A 267 -21.48 6.84 3.63
CA ARG A 267 -20.68 6.51 2.42
C ARG A 267 -19.42 7.35 2.29
N LEU A 268 -18.96 7.95 3.39
CA LEU A 268 -17.62 8.50 3.46
C LEU A 268 -16.61 7.36 3.61
N LYS A 269 -15.59 7.39 2.77
CA LYS A 269 -14.52 6.40 2.82
C LYS A 269 -13.47 6.83 3.84
N LEU A 270 -13.18 5.94 4.78
CA LEU A 270 -12.12 6.11 5.75
C LEU A 270 -10.83 5.51 5.21
N TYR A 271 -9.80 6.33 5.20
CA TYR A 271 -8.43 5.94 4.90
C TYR A 271 -7.54 6.14 6.12
N VAL A 272 -6.50 5.34 6.22
CA VAL A 272 -5.38 5.56 7.13
C VAL A 272 -4.11 5.50 6.29
N LYS A 273 -3.36 6.61 6.27
CA LYS A 273 -2.14 6.74 5.46
C LYS A 273 -2.35 6.33 3.99
N LYS A 274 -3.44 6.81 3.39
CA LYS A 274 -3.86 6.56 1.99
C LYS A 274 -4.29 5.11 1.71
N VAL A 275 -4.36 4.24 2.72
CA VAL A 275 -4.87 2.87 2.60
C VAL A 275 -6.35 2.86 2.97
N PHE A 276 -7.17 2.30 2.10
CA PHE A 276 -8.61 2.17 2.35
C PHE A 276 -8.89 1.21 3.51
N ILE A 277 -9.69 1.66 4.47
CA ILE A 277 -10.12 0.88 5.64
C ILE A 277 -11.55 0.42 5.48
N THR A 278 -12.48 1.36 5.34
CA THR A 278 -13.91 1.06 5.22
C THR A 278 -14.65 2.20 4.53
N ASP A 279 -15.78 1.87 3.91
CA ASP A 279 -16.76 2.83 3.37
C ASP A 279 -18.04 2.92 4.22
N ASN A 280 -18.07 2.19 5.33
CA ASN A 280 -19.16 2.23 6.31
C ASN A 280 -18.58 2.28 7.72
N CYS A 281 -18.42 3.50 8.26
CA CYS A 281 -18.02 3.74 9.65
C CYS A 281 -19.15 4.53 10.34
N PRO A 282 -20.02 3.89 11.12
CA PRO A 282 -21.23 4.50 11.65
C PRO A 282 -21.01 5.79 12.45
N ASP A 283 -19.94 5.84 13.22
CA ASP A 283 -19.65 6.95 14.14
C ASP A 283 -18.72 8.01 13.54
N LEU A 284 -18.36 7.88 12.26
CA LEU A 284 -17.44 8.80 11.60
C LEU A 284 -18.03 10.21 11.45
N ILE A 285 -19.34 10.28 11.19
CA ILE A 285 -20.10 11.52 11.08
C ILE A 285 -21.50 11.37 11.72
N PRO A 286 -22.10 12.48 12.22
CA PRO A 286 -23.46 12.45 12.72
C PRO A 286 -24.47 11.97 11.66
N PRO A 287 -25.56 11.30 12.06
CA PRO A 287 -26.55 10.74 11.14
C PRO A 287 -27.14 11.73 10.12
N TYR A 288 -27.29 13.00 10.50
CA TYR A 288 -27.83 14.03 9.61
C TYR A 288 -26.85 14.45 8.48
N LEU A 289 -25.58 14.03 8.52
CA LEU A 289 -24.57 14.28 7.50
C LEU A 289 -24.33 13.09 6.57
N ARG A 290 -25.07 12.00 6.69
CA ARG A 290 -24.88 10.77 5.89
C ARG A 290 -25.04 10.95 4.37
N PHE A 291 -25.49 12.13 3.92
CA PHE A 291 -25.53 12.49 2.50
C PHE A 291 -24.18 12.89 1.92
N LEU A 292 -23.19 13.19 2.74
CA LEU A 292 -21.84 13.52 2.29
C LEU A 292 -21.20 12.37 1.52
N ARG A 293 -20.37 12.74 0.57
CA ARG A 293 -19.52 11.82 -0.22
C ARG A 293 -18.08 12.28 -0.10
N GLY A 294 -17.13 11.36 -0.19
CA GLY A 294 -15.73 11.73 -0.15
C GLY A 294 -14.90 10.83 0.75
N VAL A 295 -13.82 11.40 1.26
CA VAL A 295 -12.81 10.67 2.04
C VAL A 295 -12.41 11.43 3.29
N ILE A 296 -12.06 10.67 4.32
CA ILE A 296 -11.33 11.12 5.51
C ILE A 296 -10.10 10.24 5.60
N ASP A 297 -8.94 10.85 5.70
CA ASP A 297 -7.65 10.15 5.82
C ASP A 297 -6.92 10.65 7.06
N SER A 298 -6.57 9.74 7.95
CA SER A 298 -5.82 10.05 9.17
C SER A 298 -4.47 9.37 9.16
N GLU A 299 -3.45 10.07 9.64
CA GLU A 299 -2.11 9.51 9.82
C GLU A 299 -1.92 8.87 11.20
N ASP A 300 -2.77 9.21 12.16
CA ASP A 300 -2.63 8.86 13.58
C ASP A 300 -3.50 7.69 14.03
N LEU A 301 -4.51 7.31 13.24
CA LEU A 301 -5.34 6.16 13.59
C LEU A 301 -4.55 4.86 13.49
N PRO A 302 -4.61 3.98 14.51
CA PRO A 302 -4.03 2.66 14.41
C PRO A 302 -4.79 1.83 13.36
N LEU A 303 -4.04 1.17 12.48
CA LEU A 303 -4.57 0.23 11.47
C LEU A 303 -4.95 -1.10 12.10
#